data_c8604f351891d9c3956ba4b1fcba658f
#
_entry.id   c8604f351891d9c3956ba4b1fcba658f
#
_cell.length_a   1.000
_cell.length_b   1.000
_cell.length_c   1.000
_cell.angle_alpha   90.00
_cell.angle_beta   90.00
_cell.angle_gamma   90.00
#
_symmetry.space_group_name_H-M   'P 1'
#
loop_
_entity.id
_entity.type
_entity.pdbx_description
1 polymer ?
#
loop_
_entity_poly.entity_id
_entity_poly.type
_entity_poly.pdbx_seq_one_letter_code
_entity_poly.pdbx_strand_id
1 'polypeptide(L)'
;MKKLISLLLVLVMALSLFAGCGTTPDATEPVTEAPTDGAPALSGTMKVVATSEAYVDLFNKFTAETGVAVEMLSMSSGEVLSKLRAEGGTPSADLWFGGGVDAFMSAKDDGLLEQVNFDAAAELDPTYKDADNYWFSKGLTIVGFLVNNTLAAELEMDIPTAWADLLDEQYAGEIIMSNPAISGTNYGVVNCLLQVMGEEEGWAYFEALNENIAYYGRRGSDPKNKVIADEYAVGITFLDGTIDALLEQYDVTIVYPTDGIPYIPEGVAVFKGAENVDAAKYFVEWLYANDENLALLAQLDQKSAVKVIKPSMEGVELAYSTDILVDVDVALFGSQREDILAKFEVLMGDKAVTE
;
A
#
# COMPACT_ATOMS: atom_id res chain seq x y z
N MET A 1 -53.88 25.04 1.25
CA MET A 1 -54.57 26.27 1.67
C MET A 1 -53.59 27.08 2.51
N LYS A 2 -53.29 28.23 1.96
CA LYS A 2 -53.11 29.52 2.62
C LYS A 2 -51.95 29.61 3.61
N LYS A 3 -50.85 30.24 3.21
CA LYS A 3 -50.57 31.69 3.16
C LYS A 3 -49.96 32.17 4.46
N LEU A 4 -48.65 32.57 4.38
CA LEU A 4 -48.20 33.99 4.29
C LEU A 4 -48.28 34.71 5.64
N ILE A 5 -47.21 35.34 6.04
CA ILE A 5 -46.94 36.78 6.09
C ILE A 5 -45.77 36.97 7.04
N SER A 6 -44.59 37.36 6.60
CA SER A 6 -44.09 38.74 6.31
C SER A 6 -43.85 39.56 7.56
N LEU A 7 -42.64 39.98 7.74
CA LEU A 7 -42.01 41.27 7.37
C LEU A 7 -41.83 42.27 8.52
N LEU A 8 -40.64 42.84 8.54
CA LEU A 8 -40.25 44.22 8.92
C LEU A 8 -40.17 44.57 10.42
N LEU A 9 -39.28 45.33 10.91
CA LEU A 9 -38.56 46.55 10.51
C LEU A 9 -37.53 46.97 11.55
N VAL A 10 -36.35 47.36 11.12
CA VAL A 10 -35.74 48.73 11.17
C VAL A 10 -35.14 49.21 12.52
N LEU A 11 -33.85 49.30 12.49
CA LEU A 11 -32.92 50.43 12.67
C LEU A 11 -33.30 51.49 13.74
N VAL A 12 -32.48 51.67 14.75
CA VAL A 12 -32.16 52.98 15.33
C VAL A 12 -30.68 52.98 15.82
N MET A 13 -29.90 53.88 15.22
CA MET A 13 -28.63 54.39 15.74
C MET A 13 -28.86 55.28 16.95
N ALA A 14 -28.03 55.15 17.97
CA ALA A 14 -27.70 56.30 18.82
C ALA A 14 -26.28 56.13 19.37
N LEU A 15 -25.38 57.03 19.01
CA LEU A 15 -24.09 57.29 19.63
C LEU A 15 -24.28 57.72 21.09
N SER A 16 -23.44 57.20 21.97
CA SER A 16 -23.02 57.95 23.17
C SER A 16 -21.61 57.55 23.55
N LEU A 17 -20.70 58.47 23.41
CA LEU A 17 -19.37 58.49 23.97
C LEU A 17 -19.42 58.59 25.51
N PHE A 18 -18.77 57.64 26.20
CA PHE A 18 -18.25 57.91 27.54
C PHE A 18 -16.90 57.24 27.69
N ALA A 19 -15.88 58.04 27.96
CA ALA A 19 -14.56 57.62 28.38
C ALA A 19 -14.61 57.05 29.81
N GLY A 20 -14.05 55.87 30.00
CA GLY A 20 -13.83 55.25 31.31
C GLY A 20 -12.61 54.36 31.25
N CYS A 21 -11.51 54.76 31.82
CA CYS A 21 -10.36 53.90 32.08
C CYS A 21 -10.78 52.76 33.00
N GLY A 22 -10.60 51.50 32.53
CA GLY A 22 -10.72 50.30 33.29
C GLY A 22 -9.80 49.24 32.70
N THR A 23 -8.85 48.77 33.48
CA THR A 23 -7.88 47.74 33.20
C THR A 23 -8.56 46.48 32.67
N THR A 24 -8.26 46.11 31.42
CA THR A 24 -8.61 44.84 30.80
C THR A 24 -7.75 43.72 31.37
N PRO A 25 -8.31 42.56 31.74
CA PRO A 25 -7.53 41.34 31.89
C PRO A 25 -7.08 40.90 30.50
N ASP A 26 -5.81 40.63 30.42
CA ASP A 26 -5.08 40.09 29.27
C ASP A 26 -5.80 38.80 28.80
N ALA A 27 -6.38 38.84 27.62
CA ALA A 27 -6.82 37.64 26.91
C ALA A 27 -5.56 36.95 26.42
N THR A 28 -5.16 35.90 27.12
CA THR A 28 -4.11 34.98 26.67
C THR A 28 -4.53 34.41 25.33
N GLU A 29 -3.92 34.89 24.27
CA GLU A 29 -3.91 34.17 22.98
C GLU A 29 -3.31 32.77 23.23
N PRO A 30 -3.83 31.72 22.60
CA PRO A 30 -3.22 30.41 22.70
C PRO A 30 -1.80 30.53 22.14
N VAL A 31 -0.83 30.36 23.02
CA VAL A 31 0.59 30.23 22.67
C VAL A 31 0.66 28.94 21.85
N THR A 32 0.76 29.08 20.54
CA THR A 32 1.22 28.02 19.66
C THR A 32 2.68 27.80 20.08
N GLU A 33 2.97 26.71 20.77
CA GLU A 33 4.37 26.31 21.04
C GLU A 33 5.08 26.23 19.70
N ALA A 34 6.16 27.01 19.58
CA ALA A 34 7.06 26.93 18.44
C ALA A 34 7.68 25.53 18.38
N PRO A 35 7.88 24.96 17.16
CA PRO A 35 8.52 23.66 17.01
C PRO A 35 9.86 23.64 17.75
N THR A 36 10.11 22.54 18.44
CA THR A 36 11.38 22.24 19.11
C THR A 36 12.54 22.32 18.13
N ASP A 37 13.64 22.93 18.56
CA ASP A 37 14.90 23.17 17.85
C ASP A 37 15.29 22.05 16.87
N GLY A 38 15.35 22.36 15.56
CA GLY A 38 15.99 21.56 14.53
C GLY A 38 15.12 21.08 13.36
N ALA A 39 13.80 21.12 13.45
CA ALA A 39 12.96 20.75 12.31
C ALA A 39 12.93 21.87 11.25
N PRO A 40 13.01 21.54 9.94
CA PRO A 40 12.85 22.53 8.89
C PRO A 40 11.49 23.22 9.01
N ALA A 41 11.39 24.51 8.67
CA ALA A 41 10.12 25.23 8.64
C ALA A 41 9.30 24.73 7.43
N LEU A 42 8.65 23.58 7.59
CA LEU A 42 7.80 22.97 6.57
C LEU A 42 6.44 23.67 6.52
N SER A 43 5.84 23.73 5.34
CA SER A 43 4.52 24.36 5.15
C SER A 43 3.85 23.81 3.88
N GLY A 44 2.60 24.17 3.69
CA GLY A 44 1.84 23.80 2.49
C GLY A 44 1.18 22.45 2.59
N THR A 45 0.93 21.85 1.44
CA THR A 45 0.25 20.55 1.31
C THR A 45 1.18 19.54 0.63
N MET A 46 1.36 18.39 1.25
CA MET A 46 2.01 17.23 0.65
C MET A 46 0.94 16.34 -0.01
N LYS A 47 1.09 16.07 -1.29
CA LYS A 47 0.20 15.18 -2.04
C LYS A 47 0.80 13.77 -2.07
N VAL A 48 0.02 12.79 -1.63
CA VAL A 48 0.47 11.40 -1.48
C VAL A 48 -0.35 10.49 -2.37
N VAL A 49 0.30 9.64 -3.15
CA VAL A 49 -0.36 8.46 -3.73
C VAL A 49 -0.05 7.25 -2.84
N ALA A 50 -1.10 6.61 -2.35
CA ALA A 50 -0.98 5.49 -1.41
C ALA A 50 -1.83 4.30 -1.86
N THR A 51 -1.45 3.09 -1.45
CA THR A 51 -2.18 1.85 -1.83
C THR A 51 -3.40 1.58 -0.95
N SER A 52 -3.51 2.23 0.20
CA SER A 52 -4.60 2.03 1.16
C SER A 52 -5.01 3.33 1.83
N GLU A 53 -6.31 3.48 2.07
CA GLU A 53 -6.86 4.58 2.88
C GLU A 53 -6.61 4.40 4.39
N ALA A 54 -6.17 3.23 4.83
CA ALA A 54 -5.85 2.95 6.23
C ALA A 54 -4.73 3.86 6.80
N TYR A 55 -3.90 4.45 5.93
CA TYR A 55 -2.80 5.32 6.33
C TYR A 55 -3.20 6.74 6.74
N VAL A 56 -4.48 7.10 6.66
CA VAL A 56 -4.97 8.46 7.00
C VAL A 56 -4.54 8.89 8.40
N ASP A 57 -4.56 8.00 9.38
CA ASP A 57 -4.17 8.35 10.75
C ASP A 57 -2.66 8.57 10.90
N LEU A 58 -1.82 7.88 10.13
CA LEU A 58 -0.38 8.14 10.06
C LEU A 58 -0.12 9.56 9.49
N PHE A 59 -0.81 9.91 8.42
CA PHE A 59 -0.68 11.24 7.81
C PHE A 59 -1.27 12.34 8.69
N ASN A 60 -2.35 12.08 9.43
CA ASN A 60 -2.90 13.00 10.42
C ASN A 60 -1.91 13.28 11.55
N LYS A 61 -1.20 12.23 12.04
CA LYS A 61 -0.13 12.39 13.04
C LYS A 61 1.00 13.28 12.48
N PHE A 62 1.45 13.03 11.26
CA PHE A 62 2.45 13.87 10.60
C PHE A 62 1.99 15.34 10.48
N THR A 63 0.74 15.57 10.06
CA THR A 63 0.15 16.91 9.99
C THR A 63 0.12 17.60 11.35
N ALA A 64 -0.27 16.87 12.40
CA ALA A 64 -0.33 17.42 13.77
C ALA A 64 1.05 17.83 14.30
N GLU A 65 2.11 17.12 13.94
CA GLU A 65 3.48 17.36 14.42
C GLU A 65 4.22 18.41 13.60
N THR A 66 3.88 18.58 12.31
CA THR A 66 4.63 19.43 11.38
C THR A 66 3.89 20.66 10.88
N GLY A 67 2.55 20.63 10.93
CA GLY A 67 1.70 21.64 10.31
C GLY A 67 1.53 21.48 8.79
N VAL A 68 2.18 20.48 8.17
CA VAL A 68 2.00 20.17 6.73
C VAL A 68 0.68 19.44 6.52
N ALA A 69 -0.20 20.00 5.71
CA ALA A 69 -1.41 19.29 5.30
C ALA A 69 -1.08 18.12 4.37
N VAL A 70 -1.85 17.03 4.45
CA VAL A 70 -1.67 15.88 3.54
C VAL A 70 -2.96 15.64 2.75
N GLU A 71 -2.82 15.55 1.43
CA GLU A 71 -3.86 15.10 0.52
C GLU A 71 -3.49 13.73 -0.05
N MET A 72 -4.35 12.75 0.11
CA MET A 72 -4.08 11.36 -0.29
C MET A 72 -5.01 10.91 -1.42
N LEU A 73 -4.43 10.21 -2.40
CA LEU A 73 -5.13 9.51 -3.47
C LEU A 73 -4.75 8.03 -3.44
N SER A 74 -5.76 7.14 -3.42
CA SER A 74 -5.51 5.68 -3.46
C SER A 74 -5.28 5.19 -4.88
N MET A 75 -4.15 4.44 -5.09
CA MET A 75 -3.75 3.95 -6.40
C MET A 75 -2.85 2.72 -6.25
N SER A 76 -2.96 1.73 -7.15
CA SER A 76 -2.07 0.56 -7.21
C SER A 76 -0.69 0.94 -7.74
N SER A 77 0.37 0.20 -7.37
CA SER A 77 1.75 0.53 -7.75
C SER A 77 1.98 0.59 -9.27
N GLY A 78 1.38 -0.33 -10.03
CA GLY A 78 1.45 -0.30 -11.49
C GLY A 78 0.72 0.90 -12.11
N GLU A 79 -0.42 1.32 -11.53
CA GLU A 79 -1.12 2.54 -11.95
C GLU A 79 -0.28 3.80 -11.67
N VAL A 80 0.37 3.87 -10.49
CA VAL A 80 1.27 4.98 -10.14
C VAL A 80 2.41 5.09 -11.12
N LEU A 81 3.10 3.97 -11.42
CA LEU A 81 4.21 3.96 -12.38
C LEU A 81 3.77 4.41 -13.78
N SER A 82 2.63 3.88 -14.26
CA SER A 82 2.08 4.24 -15.56
C SER A 82 1.72 5.72 -15.66
N LYS A 83 1.08 6.25 -14.59
CA LYS A 83 0.73 7.67 -14.46
C LYS A 83 1.99 8.54 -14.46
N LEU A 84 2.97 8.20 -13.65
CA LEU A 84 4.23 8.95 -13.51
C LEU A 84 5.01 9.02 -14.85
N ARG A 85 5.05 7.90 -15.60
CA ARG A 85 5.61 7.85 -16.96
C ARG A 85 4.85 8.76 -17.92
N ALA A 86 3.52 8.76 -17.85
CA ALA A 86 2.66 9.60 -18.70
C ALA A 86 2.78 11.11 -18.37
N GLU A 87 3.08 11.47 -17.14
CA GLU A 87 3.29 12.84 -16.68
C GLU A 87 4.64 13.43 -17.13
N GLY A 88 5.52 12.60 -17.70
CA GLY A 88 6.76 13.06 -18.35
C GLY A 88 7.75 13.73 -17.39
N GLY A 89 7.78 13.31 -16.11
CA GLY A 89 8.72 13.81 -15.10
C GLY A 89 8.25 15.07 -14.35
N THR A 90 6.97 15.45 -14.50
CA THR A 90 6.33 16.48 -13.65
C THR A 90 5.21 15.81 -12.86
N PRO A 91 5.52 15.23 -11.69
CA PRO A 91 4.56 14.43 -10.95
C PRO A 91 3.43 15.30 -10.37
N SER A 92 2.22 14.76 -10.35
CA SER A 92 1.06 15.42 -9.71
C SER A 92 0.98 15.17 -8.20
N ALA A 93 1.90 14.39 -7.65
CA ALA A 93 2.04 14.08 -6.23
C ALA A 93 3.50 14.23 -5.78
N ASP A 94 3.72 14.22 -4.46
CA ASP A 94 5.03 14.43 -3.85
C ASP A 94 5.64 13.14 -3.32
N LEU A 95 4.80 12.26 -2.74
CA LEU A 95 5.18 11.03 -2.08
C LEU A 95 4.43 9.84 -2.66
N TRP A 96 5.14 8.73 -2.85
CA TRP A 96 4.58 7.41 -3.15
C TRP A 96 4.68 6.52 -1.91
N PHE A 97 3.54 6.00 -1.43
CA PHE A 97 3.46 5.26 -0.18
C PHE A 97 2.74 3.91 -0.35
N GLY A 98 3.51 2.83 -0.35
CA GLY A 98 3.02 1.46 -0.49
C GLY A 98 2.96 0.94 -1.93
N GLY A 99 2.74 -0.35 -2.04
CA GLY A 99 2.79 -1.11 -3.28
C GLY A 99 4.14 -1.76 -3.52
N GLY A 100 4.17 -2.72 -4.43
CA GLY A 100 5.35 -3.54 -4.69
C GLY A 100 6.56 -2.74 -5.17
N VAL A 101 7.74 -3.05 -4.60
CA VAL A 101 9.00 -2.37 -4.93
C VAL A 101 9.45 -2.54 -6.38
N ASP A 102 8.91 -3.51 -7.10
CA ASP A 102 9.13 -3.70 -8.53
C ASP A 102 8.88 -2.42 -9.35
N ALA A 103 7.79 -1.73 -9.05
CA ALA A 103 7.43 -0.49 -9.70
C ALA A 103 8.33 0.69 -9.26
N PHE A 104 8.79 0.69 -8.00
CA PHE A 104 9.75 1.69 -7.51
C PHE A 104 11.13 1.52 -8.14
N MET A 105 11.59 0.29 -8.32
CA MET A 105 12.84 -0.01 -9.03
C MET A 105 12.76 0.49 -10.47
N SER A 106 11.66 0.20 -11.18
CA SER A 106 11.44 0.72 -12.53
C SER A 106 11.39 2.25 -12.58
N ALA A 107 10.72 2.89 -11.60
CA ALA A 107 10.68 4.36 -11.52
C ALA A 107 12.06 4.98 -11.24
N LYS A 108 12.91 4.31 -10.44
CA LYS A 108 14.31 4.69 -10.24
C LYS A 108 15.08 4.63 -11.56
N ASP A 109 14.98 3.52 -12.28
CA ASP A 109 15.68 3.31 -13.55
C ASP A 109 15.26 4.33 -14.62
N ASP A 110 13.99 4.73 -14.62
CA ASP A 110 13.45 5.81 -15.44
C ASP A 110 13.91 7.22 -14.97
N GLY A 111 14.57 7.33 -13.81
CA GLY A 111 15.02 8.60 -13.23
C GLY A 111 13.88 9.47 -12.69
N LEU A 112 12.78 8.86 -12.23
CA LEU A 112 11.55 9.52 -11.80
C LEU A 112 11.46 9.69 -10.27
N LEU A 113 12.41 9.14 -9.52
CA LEU A 113 12.47 9.24 -8.06
C LEU A 113 13.56 10.22 -7.60
N GLU A 114 13.35 10.79 -6.43
CA GLU A 114 14.27 11.67 -5.75
C GLU A 114 15.07 10.90 -4.69
N GLN A 115 16.36 11.16 -4.57
CA GLN A 115 17.20 10.56 -3.53
C GLN A 115 16.90 11.18 -2.17
N VAL A 116 16.74 10.35 -1.13
CA VAL A 116 16.49 10.78 0.24
C VAL A 116 17.57 10.23 1.17
N ASN A 117 18.36 11.11 1.77
CA ASN A 117 19.43 10.72 2.69
C ASN A 117 19.06 11.18 4.11
N PHE A 118 19.04 10.25 5.05
CA PHE A 118 18.79 10.50 6.47
C PHE A 118 19.53 9.43 7.32
N ASP A 119 19.86 9.78 8.56
CA ASP A 119 20.73 8.97 9.41
C ASP A 119 20.12 7.58 9.72
N ALA A 120 18.83 7.50 10.01
CA ALA A 120 18.14 6.27 10.33
C ALA A 120 18.06 5.27 9.16
N ALA A 121 18.35 5.69 7.93
CA ALA A 121 18.45 4.77 6.79
C ALA A 121 19.52 3.69 6.96
N ALA A 122 20.53 3.94 7.82
CA ALA A 122 21.58 2.96 8.14
C ALA A 122 21.08 1.81 9.05
N GLU A 123 19.93 1.98 9.72
CA GLU A 123 19.33 0.96 10.58
C GLU A 123 18.41 0.00 9.81
N LEU A 124 18.08 0.35 8.56
CA LEU A 124 17.23 -0.48 7.71
C LEU A 124 18.04 -1.62 7.11
N ASP A 125 17.40 -2.78 7.01
CA ASP A 125 17.99 -3.94 6.33
C ASP A 125 18.30 -3.59 4.86
N PRO A 126 19.55 -3.77 4.39
CA PRO A 126 19.95 -3.40 3.04
C PRO A 126 19.21 -4.15 1.93
N THR A 127 18.63 -5.31 2.22
CA THR A 127 17.82 -6.09 1.26
C THR A 127 16.55 -5.36 0.88
N TYR A 128 16.01 -4.55 1.80
CA TYR A 128 14.70 -3.94 1.67
C TYR A 128 14.74 -2.43 1.45
N LYS A 129 15.84 -1.92 0.93
CA LYS A 129 15.96 -0.53 0.48
C LYS A 129 16.87 -0.42 -0.73
N ASP A 130 16.72 0.66 -1.47
CA ASP A 130 17.65 0.98 -2.54
C ASP A 130 19.04 1.35 -2.00
N ALA A 131 20.09 0.83 -2.66
CA ALA A 131 21.48 1.08 -2.26
C ALA A 131 21.86 2.58 -2.30
N ASP A 132 21.21 3.34 -3.20
CA ASP A 132 21.41 4.78 -3.38
C ASP A 132 20.29 5.62 -2.73
N ASN A 133 19.40 4.99 -1.91
CA ASN A 133 18.34 5.66 -1.16
C ASN A 133 17.27 6.37 -2.02
N TYR A 134 16.87 5.78 -3.16
CA TYR A 134 15.74 6.27 -3.95
C TYR A 134 14.40 5.73 -3.49
N TRP A 135 14.38 4.55 -2.87
CA TRP A 135 13.21 3.95 -2.25
C TRP A 135 13.58 3.16 -0.99
N PHE A 136 12.61 3.02 -0.11
CA PHE A 136 12.71 2.28 1.15
C PHE A 136 11.50 1.37 1.29
N SER A 137 11.66 0.19 1.87
CA SER A 137 10.49 -0.63 2.19
C SER A 137 9.89 -0.23 3.53
N LYS A 138 8.55 -0.25 3.60
CA LYS A 138 7.79 -0.04 4.84
C LYS A 138 7.31 -1.35 5.48
N GLY A 139 7.47 -2.48 4.80
CA GLY A 139 7.05 -3.80 5.24
C GLY A 139 7.02 -4.77 4.07
N LEU A 140 6.55 -5.98 4.33
CA LEU A 140 6.34 -7.03 3.34
C LEU A 140 4.86 -7.34 3.21
N THR A 141 4.40 -7.56 2.00
CA THR A 141 3.11 -8.21 1.74
C THR A 141 3.38 -9.68 1.40
N ILE A 142 2.87 -10.59 2.21
CA ILE A 142 2.89 -12.04 1.97
C ILE A 142 1.61 -12.46 1.27
N VAL A 143 1.67 -13.53 0.45
CA VAL A 143 0.56 -13.95 -0.38
C VAL A 143 0.26 -15.43 -0.22
N GLY A 144 -1.03 -15.74 -0.17
CA GLY A 144 -1.55 -17.10 -0.14
C GLY A 144 -2.96 -17.14 -0.68
N PHE A 145 -3.80 -18.01 -0.14
CA PHE A 145 -5.15 -18.19 -0.65
C PHE A 145 -6.21 -17.83 0.40
N LEU A 146 -7.27 -17.22 -0.06
CA LEU A 146 -8.53 -17.11 0.67
C LEU A 146 -9.56 -18.02 -0.04
N VAL A 147 -10.20 -18.90 0.70
CA VAL A 147 -11.15 -19.89 0.15
C VAL A 147 -12.53 -19.67 0.76
N ASN A 148 -13.54 -19.58 -0.07
CA ASN A 148 -14.94 -19.57 0.34
C ASN A 148 -15.40 -21.01 0.62
N ASN A 149 -15.66 -21.33 1.91
CA ASN A 149 -15.99 -22.69 2.32
C ASN A 149 -17.37 -23.14 1.81
N THR A 150 -18.32 -22.22 1.67
CA THR A 150 -19.66 -22.51 1.16
C THR A 150 -19.58 -22.92 -0.31
N LEU A 151 -18.90 -22.12 -1.16
CA LEU A 151 -18.72 -22.44 -2.58
C LEU A 151 -17.87 -23.70 -2.78
N ALA A 152 -16.79 -23.88 -2.01
CA ALA A 152 -15.98 -25.09 -2.06
C ALA A 152 -16.81 -26.34 -1.77
N ALA A 153 -17.69 -26.30 -0.76
CA ALA A 153 -18.56 -27.40 -0.43
C ALA A 153 -19.65 -27.66 -1.51
N GLU A 154 -20.26 -26.61 -2.07
CA GLU A 154 -21.26 -26.70 -3.12
C GLU A 154 -20.71 -27.29 -4.43
N LEU A 155 -19.44 -26.97 -4.74
CA LEU A 155 -18.72 -27.42 -5.92
C LEU A 155 -17.95 -28.74 -5.70
N GLU A 156 -18.03 -29.31 -4.49
CA GLU A 156 -17.30 -30.52 -4.09
C GLU A 156 -15.77 -30.38 -4.25
N MET A 157 -15.21 -29.16 -3.99
CA MET A 157 -13.79 -28.83 -4.10
C MET A 157 -13.09 -29.08 -2.78
N ASP A 158 -11.87 -29.60 -2.83
CA ASP A 158 -10.96 -29.64 -1.69
C ASP A 158 -10.40 -28.24 -1.39
N ILE A 159 -10.02 -27.96 -0.14
CA ILE A 159 -9.29 -26.74 0.22
C ILE A 159 -7.84 -26.93 -0.25
N PRO A 160 -7.31 -26.07 -1.15
CA PRO A 160 -5.92 -26.18 -1.61
C PRO A 160 -4.97 -25.89 -0.46
N THR A 161 -3.84 -26.57 -0.37
CA THR A 161 -2.80 -26.40 0.68
C THR A 161 -1.47 -25.96 0.13
N ALA A 162 -1.28 -26.03 -1.18
CA ALA A 162 -0.05 -25.73 -1.88
C ALA A 162 -0.34 -25.07 -3.23
N TRP A 163 0.63 -24.39 -3.81
CA TRP A 163 0.52 -23.81 -5.16
C TRP A 163 0.23 -24.88 -6.21
N ALA A 164 0.84 -26.07 -6.05
CA ALA A 164 0.63 -27.20 -6.95
C ALA A 164 -0.83 -27.67 -6.99
N ASP A 165 -1.58 -27.58 -5.88
CA ASP A 165 -2.97 -28.02 -5.82
C ASP A 165 -3.87 -27.17 -6.73
N LEU A 166 -3.56 -25.89 -6.95
CA LEU A 166 -4.34 -24.99 -7.79
C LEU A 166 -4.39 -25.38 -9.27
N LEU A 167 -3.59 -26.37 -9.68
CA LEU A 167 -3.58 -26.90 -11.05
C LEU A 167 -4.64 -28.00 -11.29
N ASP A 168 -5.30 -28.48 -10.23
CA ASP A 168 -6.32 -29.51 -10.36
C ASP A 168 -7.56 -28.95 -11.08
N GLU A 169 -8.15 -29.77 -11.95
CA GLU A 169 -9.32 -29.39 -12.76
C GLU A 169 -10.58 -29.05 -11.93
N GLN A 170 -10.63 -29.47 -10.66
CA GLN A 170 -11.72 -29.09 -9.76
C GLN A 170 -11.84 -27.57 -9.55
N TYR A 171 -10.76 -26.82 -9.76
CA TYR A 171 -10.72 -25.37 -9.60
C TYR A 171 -10.99 -24.60 -10.91
N ALA A 172 -11.35 -25.29 -11.99
CA ALA A 172 -11.51 -24.67 -13.31
C ALA A 172 -12.53 -23.52 -13.32
N GLY A 173 -12.07 -22.29 -13.53
CA GLY A 173 -12.90 -21.08 -13.54
C GLY A 173 -13.33 -20.56 -12.16
N GLU A 174 -12.77 -21.12 -11.07
CA GLU A 174 -13.11 -20.75 -9.68
C GLU A 174 -11.97 -20.03 -8.96
N ILE A 175 -10.83 -19.83 -9.61
CA ILE A 175 -9.71 -19.08 -9.07
C ILE A 175 -9.73 -17.66 -9.62
N ILE A 176 -9.54 -16.68 -8.74
CA ILE A 176 -9.29 -15.29 -9.10
C ILE A 176 -7.89 -14.84 -8.62
N MET A 177 -7.19 -14.16 -9.51
CA MET A 177 -5.91 -13.51 -9.30
C MET A 177 -5.99 -12.09 -9.84
N SER A 178 -5.11 -11.16 -9.44
CA SER A 178 -5.07 -9.83 -10.03
C SER A 178 -3.99 -9.72 -11.10
N ASN A 179 -4.20 -8.82 -12.07
CA ASN A 179 -3.24 -8.54 -13.14
C ASN A 179 -1.90 -8.04 -12.55
N PRO A 180 -0.79 -8.75 -12.75
CA PRO A 180 0.51 -8.38 -12.16
C PRO A 180 1.07 -7.06 -12.72
N ALA A 181 0.62 -6.60 -13.88
CA ALA A 181 1.03 -5.29 -14.40
C ALA A 181 0.46 -4.12 -13.58
N ILE A 182 -0.66 -4.34 -12.88
CA ILE A 182 -1.37 -3.33 -12.08
C ILE A 182 -1.10 -3.57 -10.59
N SER A 183 -1.21 -4.84 -10.16
CA SER A 183 -1.08 -5.26 -8.76
C SER A 183 0.34 -5.72 -8.43
N GLY A 184 1.09 -4.93 -7.66
CA GLY A 184 2.40 -5.34 -7.14
C GLY A 184 2.33 -6.61 -6.28
N THR A 185 1.24 -6.83 -5.54
CA THR A 185 0.99 -8.08 -4.78
C THR A 185 1.10 -9.30 -5.68
N ASN A 186 0.36 -9.29 -6.79
CA ASN A 186 0.33 -10.44 -7.71
C ASN A 186 1.57 -10.50 -8.62
N TYR A 187 2.22 -9.36 -8.90
CA TYR A 187 3.55 -9.39 -9.49
C TYR A 187 4.56 -10.12 -8.59
N GLY A 188 4.51 -9.87 -7.27
CA GLY A 188 5.33 -10.59 -6.30
C GLY A 188 5.14 -12.11 -6.36
N VAL A 189 3.89 -12.57 -6.50
CA VAL A 189 3.60 -14.01 -6.69
C VAL A 189 4.30 -14.54 -7.93
N VAL A 190 4.12 -13.87 -9.07
CA VAL A 190 4.70 -14.32 -10.35
C VAL A 190 6.21 -14.37 -10.27
N ASN A 191 6.85 -13.29 -9.81
CA ASN A 191 8.30 -13.23 -9.70
C ASN A 191 8.86 -14.26 -8.72
N CYS A 192 8.26 -14.39 -7.53
CA CYS A 192 8.70 -15.38 -6.53
C CYS A 192 8.61 -16.81 -7.08
N LEU A 193 7.48 -17.20 -7.66
CA LEU A 193 7.30 -18.56 -8.15
C LEU A 193 8.22 -18.86 -9.35
N LEU A 194 8.47 -17.90 -10.24
CA LEU A 194 9.47 -18.05 -11.29
C LEU A 194 10.88 -18.25 -10.74
N GLN A 195 11.24 -17.56 -9.65
CA GLN A 195 12.55 -17.74 -9.03
C GLN A 195 12.71 -19.12 -8.35
N VAL A 196 11.69 -19.57 -7.61
CA VAL A 196 11.78 -20.86 -6.89
C VAL A 196 11.60 -22.08 -7.79
N MET A 197 10.73 -22.02 -8.79
CA MET A 197 10.48 -23.12 -9.72
C MET A 197 11.51 -23.16 -10.85
N GLY A 198 12.17 -22.02 -11.13
CA GLY A 198 12.96 -21.81 -12.34
C GLY A 198 12.08 -21.33 -13.51
N GLU A 199 12.73 -20.74 -14.50
CA GLU A 199 11.99 -20.03 -15.57
C GLU A 199 11.09 -20.97 -16.40
N GLU A 200 11.60 -22.16 -16.78
CA GLU A 200 10.84 -23.10 -17.64
C GLU A 200 9.65 -23.70 -16.90
N GLU A 201 9.87 -24.27 -15.74
CA GLU A 201 8.84 -24.89 -14.90
C GLU A 201 7.85 -23.85 -14.35
N GLY A 202 8.34 -22.67 -13.97
CA GLY A 202 7.47 -21.60 -13.47
C GLY A 202 6.51 -21.07 -14.53
N TRP A 203 6.96 -20.91 -15.78
CA TRP A 203 6.05 -20.52 -16.87
C TRP A 203 5.09 -21.64 -17.22
N ALA A 204 5.51 -22.89 -17.23
CA ALA A 204 4.61 -24.03 -17.44
C ALA A 204 3.55 -24.10 -16.33
N TYR A 205 3.93 -23.79 -15.08
CA TYR A 205 2.98 -23.65 -13.95
C TYR A 205 1.93 -22.57 -14.22
N PHE A 206 2.34 -21.35 -14.62
CA PHE A 206 1.39 -20.27 -14.88
C PHE A 206 0.51 -20.52 -16.10
N GLU A 207 1.01 -21.21 -17.13
CA GLU A 207 0.20 -21.67 -18.26
C GLU A 207 -0.91 -22.64 -17.80
N ALA A 208 -0.57 -23.60 -16.95
CA ALA A 208 -1.53 -24.53 -16.39
C ALA A 208 -2.50 -23.85 -15.42
N LEU A 209 -2.00 -22.96 -14.53
CA LEU A 209 -2.85 -22.22 -13.61
C LEU A 209 -3.86 -21.32 -14.34
N ASN A 210 -3.46 -20.73 -15.47
CA ASN A 210 -4.33 -19.87 -16.27
C ASN A 210 -5.59 -20.58 -16.75
N GLU A 211 -5.57 -21.90 -16.95
CA GLU A 211 -6.77 -22.66 -17.30
C GLU A 211 -7.84 -22.57 -16.19
N ASN A 212 -7.40 -22.56 -14.93
CA ASN A 212 -8.26 -22.49 -13.75
C ASN A 212 -8.61 -21.05 -13.31
N ILE A 213 -7.88 -20.04 -13.77
CA ILE A 213 -8.19 -18.63 -13.49
C ILE A 213 -9.47 -18.22 -14.24
N ALA A 214 -10.43 -17.63 -13.51
CA ALA A 214 -11.64 -17.07 -14.09
C ALA A 214 -11.34 -15.77 -14.87
N TYR A 215 -10.69 -14.82 -14.19
CA TYR A 215 -10.19 -13.57 -14.78
C TYR A 215 -9.14 -12.92 -13.87
N TYR A 216 -8.45 -11.89 -14.38
CA TYR A 216 -7.46 -11.13 -13.64
C TYR A 216 -8.02 -9.77 -13.24
N GLY A 217 -8.18 -9.55 -11.90
CA GLY A 217 -8.63 -8.29 -11.33
C GLY A 217 -7.60 -7.17 -11.42
N ARG A 218 -7.96 -5.96 -10.99
CA ARG A 218 -7.09 -4.78 -11.07
C ARG A 218 -6.26 -4.57 -9.82
N ARG A 219 -6.83 -4.74 -8.62
CA ARG A 219 -6.17 -4.47 -7.35
C ARG A 219 -5.83 -5.76 -6.62
N GLY A 220 -4.77 -5.76 -5.81
CA GLY A 220 -4.41 -6.90 -4.97
C GLY A 220 -5.53 -7.34 -4.01
N SER A 221 -6.49 -6.44 -3.71
CA SER A 221 -7.68 -6.73 -2.90
C SER A 221 -8.85 -7.33 -3.67
N ASP A 222 -8.85 -7.31 -5.01
CA ASP A 222 -9.98 -7.81 -5.79
C ASP A 222 -10.25 -9.29 -5.54
N PRO A 223 -9.24 -10.20 -5.50
CA PRO A 223 -9.48 -11.61 -5.21
C PRO A 223 -10.18 -11.81 -3.87
N LYS A 224 -9.70 -11.14 -2.80
CA LYS A 224 -10.37 -11.18 -1.50
C LYS A 224 -11.81 -10.71 -1.58
N ASN A 225 -12.06 -9.59 -2.22
CA ASN A 225 -13.40 -8.99 -2.29
C ASN A 225 -14.38 -9.90 -3.04
N LYS A 226 -13.92 -10.59 -4.07
CA LYS A 226 -14.74 -11.51 -4.87
C LYS A 226 -15.06 -12.81 -4.14
N VAL A 227 -14.10 -13.32 -3.36
CA VAL A 227 -14.32 -14.51 -2.51
C VAL A 227 -15.34 -14.22 -1.41
N ILE A 228 -15.24 -13.08 -0.70
CA ILE A 228 -16.22 -12.73 0.36
C ILE A 228 -17.59 -12.30 -0.19
N ALA A 229 -17.68 -12.00 -1.48
CA ALA A 229 -18.95 -11.71 -2.17
C ALA A 229 -19.62 -12.96 -2.77
N ASP A 230 -19.11 -14.15 -2.46
CA ASP A 230 -19.59 -15.45 -2.97
C ASP A 230 -19.57 -15.53 -4.52
N GLU A 231 -18.60 -14.83 -5.16
CA GLU A 231 -18.49 -14.85 -6.62
C GLU A 231 -17.50 -15.93 -7.11
N TYR A 232 -16.45 -16.23 -6.33
CA TYR A 232 -15.41 -17.23 -6.65
C TYR A 232 -14.98 -18.00 -5.41
N ALA A 233 -14.60 -19.26 -5.61
CA ALA A 233 -14.23 -20.14 -4.51
C ALA A 233 -12.82 -19.86 -3.95
N VAL A 234 -11.84 -19.49 -4.79
CA VAL A 234 -10.45 -19.33 -4.39
C VAL A 234 -9.91 -17.98 -4.87
N GLY A 235 -9.34 -17.20 -3.96
CA GLY A 235 -8.66 -15.94 -4.26
C GLY A 235 -7.18 -15.99 -3.92
N ILE A 236 -6.30 -15.75 -4.88
CA ILE A 236 -4.86 -15.52 -4.64
C ILE A 236 -4.69 -14.08 -4.20
N THR A 237 -4.45 -13.84 -2.90
CA THR A 237 -4.47 -12.51 -2.29
C THR A 237 -3.43 -12.37 -1.18
N PHE A 238 -3.21 -11.13 -0.74
CA PHE A 238 -2.36 -10.85 0.41
C PHE A 238 -2.94 -11.45 1.70
N LEU A 239 -2.05 -11.81 2.62
CA LEU A 239 -2.39 -12.30 3.95
C LEU A 239 -1.86 -11.32 5.01
N ASP A 240 -2.77 -10.74 5.80
CA ASP A 240 -2.47 -9.84 6.91
C ASP A 240 -3.63 -9.86 7.91
N GLY A 241 -3.54 -9.10 9.00
CA GLY A 241 -4.58 -9.06 10.02
C GLY A 241 -5.95 -8.60 9.51
N THR A 242 -6.01 -7.88 8.36
CA THR A 242 -7.32 -7.53 7.76
C THR A 242 -8.02 -8.74 7.15
N ILE A 243 -7.25 -9.74 6.71
CA ILE A 243 -7.78 -11.02 6.25
C ILE A 243 -8.23 -11.86 7.44
N ASP A 244 -7.43 -11.89 8.52
CA ASP A 244 -7.79 -12.60 9.76
C ASP A 244 -9.14 -12.13 10.32
N ALA A 245 -9.43 -10.82 10.23
CA ALA A 245 -10.70 -10.26 10.67
C ALA A 245 -11.92 -10.75 9.84
N LEU A 246 -11.72 -11.29 8.65
CA LEU A 246 -12.80 -11.85 7.84
C LEU A 246 -13.36 -13.16 8.43
N LEU A 247 -12.53 -13.93 9.17
CA LEU A 247 -12.95 -15.18 9.80
C LEU A 247 -14.11 -15.01 10.80
N GLU A 248 -14.26 -13.80 11.35
CA GLU A 248 -15.37 -13.48 12.27
C GLU A 248 -16.69 -13.18 11.53
N GLN A 249 -16.63 -12.86 10.23
CA GLN A 249 -17.76 -12.34 9.47
C GLN A 249 -18.19 -13.24 8.31
N TYR A 250 -17.28 -14.04 7.77
CA TYR A 250 -17.47 -14.84 6.57
C TYR A 250 -17.04 -16.30 6.81
N ASP A 251 -17.70 -17.22 6.15
CA ASP A 251 -17.29 -18.64 6.16
C ASP A 251 -16.18 -18.86 5.13
N VAL A 252 -14.96 -18.50 5.52
CA VAL A 252 -13.77 -18.58 4.67
C VAL A 252 -12.63 -19.29 5.38
N THR A 253 -11.70 -19.84 4.61
CA THR A 253 -10.45 -20.42 5.09
C THR A 253 -9.26 -19.62 4.53
N ILE A 254 -8.31 -19.25 5.41
CA ILE A 254 -7.05 -18.65 5.04
C ILE A 254 -6.02 -19.75 4.89
N VAL A 255 -5.35 -19.79 3.75
CA VAL A 255 -4.34 -20.81 3.44
C VAL A 255 -2.97 -20.15 3.26
N TYR A 256 -2.03 -20.57 4.08
CA TYR A 256 -0.61 -20.32 3.93
C TYR A 256 0.00 -21.48 3.15
N PRO A 257 0.40 -21.32 1.87
CA PRO A 257 0.88 -22.42 1.04
C PRO A 257 2.07 -23.15 1.66
N THR A 258 1.99 -24.49 1.70
CA THR A 258 3.00 -25.33 2.37
C THR A 258 4.26 -25.52 1.55
N ASP A 259 4.23 -25.23 0.26
CA ASP A 259 5.34 -25.25 -0.69
C ASP A 259 6.03 -23.91 -0.86
N GLY A 260 5.76 -22.97 0.03
CA GLY A 260 6.41 -21.66 0.14
C GLY A 260 5.46 -20.49 -0.02
N ILE A 261 5.73 -19.41 0.73
CA ILE A 261 4.90 -18.22 0.76
C ILE A 261 5.57 -17.11 -0.03
N PRO A 262 5.06 -16.72 -1.22
CA PRO A 262 5.52 -15.55 -1.95
C PRO A 262 5.32 -14.28 -1.15
N TYR A 263 6.23 -13.32 -1.36
CA TYR A 263 6.12 -12.01 -0.75
C TYR A 263 6.60 -10.91 -1.71
N ILE A 264 6.25 -9.66 -1.40
CA ILE A 264 6.83 -8.50 -2.04
C ILE A 264 7.07 -7.40 -1.00
N PRO A 265 8.26 -6.78 -0.97
CA PRO A 265 8.48 -5.57 -0.19
C PRO A 265 7.59 -4.43 -0.70
N GLU A 266 7.06 -3.61 0.21
CA GLU A 266 6.21 -2.46 -0.11
C GLU A 266 7.01 -1.16 0.01
N GLY A 267 7.07 -0.38 -1.07
CA GLY A 267 7.93 0.78 -1.19
C GLY A 267 7.38 2.08 -0.61
N VAL A 268 8.32 2.98 -0.29
CA VAL A 268 8.09 4.41 -0.03
C VAL A 268 9.16 5.18 -0.81
N ALA A 269 8.76 6.21 -1.56
CA ALA A 269 9.67 7.04 -2.33
C ALA A 269 9.14 8.47 -2.51
N VAL A 270 10.04 9.39 -2.74
CA VAL A 270 9.74 10.78 -3.12
C VAL A 270 9.82 10.90 -4.62
N PHE A 271 8.86 11.57 -5.26
CA PHE A 271 8.89 11.81 -6.68
C PHE A 271 9.88 12.93 -7.04
N LYS A 272 10.65 12.72 -8.09
CA LYS A 272 11.56 13.73 -8.61
C LYS A 272 10.78 14.88 -9.25
N GLY A 273 11.10 16.10 -8.85
CA GLY A 273 10.39 17.29 -9.35
C GLY A 273 9.04 17.53 -8.67
N ALA A 274 8.77 16.88 -7.55
CA ALA A 274 7.61 17.11 -6.71
C ALA A 274 7.49 18.58 -6.26
N GLU A 275 6.26 19.08 -6.08
CA GLU A 275 5.99 20.46 -5.67
C GLU A 275 6.44 20.72 -4.23
N ASN A 276 6.19 19.76 -3.32
CA ASN A 276 6.56 19.85 -1.91
C ASN A 276 7.58 18.77 -1.52
N VAL A 277 8.69 18.71 -2.27
CA VAL A 277 9.74 17.71 -2.12
C VAL A 277 10.36 17.69 -0.71
N ASP A 278 10.50 18.86 -0.07
CA ASP A 278 11.10 18.96 1.26
C ASP A 278 10.20 18.33 2.33
N ALA A 279 8.88 18.52 2.25
CA ALA A 279 7.94 17.85 3.15
C ALA A 279 7.91 16.33 2.91
N ALA A 280 7.98 15.89 1.66
CA ALA A 280 8.02 14.46 1.34
C ALA A 280 9.31 13.79 1.83
N LYS A 281 10.48 14.43 1.67
CA LYS A 281 11.76 13.94 2.23
C LYS A 281 11.72 13.88 3.75
N TYR A 282 11.19 14.92 4.39
CA TYR A 282 11.08 14.95 5.84
C TYR A 282 10.09 13.88 6.35
N PHE A 283 8.99 13.61 5.62
CA PHE A 283 8.09 12.51 5.97
C PHE A 283 8.81 11.16 5.98
N VAL A 284 9.66 10.88 4.99
CA VAL A 284 10.45 9.64 4.95
C VAL A 284 11.38 9.55 6.16
N GLU A 285 12.13 10.60 6.47
CA GLU A 285 12.97 10.66 7.66
C GLU A 285 12.15 10.48 8.95
N TRP A 286 11.06 11.24 9.12
CA TRP A 286 10.16 11.19 10.26
C TRP A 286 9.60 9.79 10.50
N LEU A 287 9.25 9.07 9.42
CA LEU A 287 8.71 7.72 9.50
C LEU A 287 9.74 6.74 10.08
N TYR A 288 10.95 6.73 9.52
CA TYR A 288 11.95 5.71 9.87
C TYR A 288 12.82 6.07 11.06
N ALA A 289 12.95 7.35 11.42
CA ALA A 289 13.71 7.80 12.56
C ALA A 289 13.01 7.53 13.91
N ASN A 290 11.70 7.29 13.91
CA ASN A 290 10.93 7.08 15.12
C ASN A 290 10.18 5.74 15.09
N ASP A 291 10.53 4.83 16.01
CA ASP A 291 9.91 3.51 16.13
C ASP A 291 8.40 3.58 16.44
N GLU A 292 7.92 4.64 17.11
CA GLU A 292 6.49 4.85 17.35
C GLU A 292 5.70 5.07 16.05
N ASN A 293 6.31 5.73 15.04
CA ASN A 293 5.69 5.93 13.73
C ASN A 293 5.62 4.63 12.94
N LEU A 294 6.67 3.83 13.00
CA LEU A 294 6.70 2.49 12.40
C LEU A 294 5.74 1.53 13.11
N ALA A 295 5.61 1.62 14.43
CA ALA A 295 4.65 0.83 15.19
C ALA A 295 3.20 1.22 14.86
N LEU A 296 2.91 2.52 14.72
CA LEU A 296 1.60 2.99 14.23
C LEU A 296 1.32 2.47 12.82
N LEU A 297 2.31 2.53 11.92
CA LEU A 297 2.18 1.97 10.57
C LEU A 297 1.87 0.47 10.62
N ALA A 298 2.59 -0.32 11.43
CA ALA A 298 2.34 -1.75 11.60
C ALA A 298 0.91 -2.04 12.11
N GLN A 299 0.41 -1.21 13.01
CA GLN A 299 -0.97 -1.30 13.51
C GLN A 299 -2.00 -0.99 12.42
N LEU A 300 -1.79 0.07 11.63
CA LEU A 300 -2.71 0.48 10.56
C LEU A 300 -2.73 -0.52 9.40
N ASP A 301 -1.56 -1.04 9.04
CA ASP A 301 -1.41 -2.09 8.03
C ASP A 301 -1.88 -3.46 8.52
N GLN A 302 -2.01 -3.63 9.84
CA GLN A 302 -2.17 -4.93 10.50
C GLN A 302 -1.09 -5.93 10.07
N LYS A 303 0.15 -5.44 9.88
CA LYS A 303 1.32 -6.20 9.44
C LYS A 303 2.50 -5.97 10.38
N SER A 304 3.08 -7.04 10.87
CA SER A 304 4.29 -6.98 11.70
C SER A 304 5.60 -6.90 10.90
N ALA A 305 5.52 -6.99 9.58
CA ALA A 305 6.69 -7.12 8.69
C ALA A 305 7.60 -5.88 8.66
N VAL A 306 7.16 -4.74 9.18
CA VAL A 306 8.05 -3.59 9.44
C VAL A 306 9.26 -3.98 10.32
N LYS A 307 9.10 -4.98 11.19
CA LYS A 307 10.18 -5.55 12.01
C LYS A 307 11.28 -6.24 11.19
N VAL A 308 10.97 -6.73 10.01
CA VAL A 308 11.95 -7.29 9.05
C VAL A 308 12.73 -6.15 8.41
N ILE A 309 12.08 -5.03 8.10
CA ILE A 309 12.69 -3.87 7.45
C ILE A 309 13.65 -3.13 8.39
N LYS A 310 13.26 -2.94 9.66
CA LYS A 310 14.08 -2.32 10.71
C LYS A 310 14.23 -3.30 11.89
N PRO A 311 15.19 -4.23 11.85
CA PRO A 311 15.34 -5.25 12.89
C PRO A 311 15.60 -4.70 14.29
N SER A 312 16.22 -3.50 14.39
CA SER A 312 16.50 -2.81 15.65
C SER A 312 15.27 -2.23 16.33
N MET A 313 14.15 -2.00 15.60
CA MET A 313 12.98 -1.33 16.16
C MET A 313 12.39 -2.05 17.36
N GLU A 314 11.82 -1.29 18.27
CA GLU A 314 11.10 -1.77 19.45
C GLU A 314 9.57 -1.65 19.25
N GLY A 315 8.81 -2.37 20.09
CA GLY A 315 7.34 -2.25 20.14
C GLY A 315 6.54 -3.04 19.11
N VAL A 316 7.22 -3.74 18.19
CA VAL A 316 6.57 -4.67 17.24
C VAL A 316 7.27 -6.02 17.29
N GLU A 317 6.47 -7.06 17.49
CA GLU A 317 6.93 -8.46 17.39
C GLU A 317 6.47 -9.05 16.06
N LEU A 318 7.34 -9.82 15.40
CA LEU A 318 7.00 -10.45 14.13
C LEU A 318 5.97 -11.57 14.37
N ALA A 319 4.85 -11.51 13.66
CA ALA A 319 3.75 -12.47 13.83
C ALA A 319 4.02 -13.86 13.24
N TYR A 320 5.05 -13.99 12.40
CA TYR A 320 5.43 -15.25 11.73
C TYR A 320 6.94 -15.36 11.63
N SER A 321 7.45 -16.60 11.46
CA SER A 321 8.86 -16.80 11.12
C SER A 321 9.11 -16.45 9.65
N THR A 322 10.20 -15.74 9.36
CA THR A 322 10.64 -15.49 7.97
C THR A 322 11.02 -16.76 7.21
N ASP A 323 11.27 -17.89 7.92
CA ASP A 323 11.59 -19.17 7.31
C ASP A 323 10.46 -19.77 6.45
N ILE A 324 9.22 -19.27 6.61
CA ILE A 324 8.08 -19.68 5.77
C ILE A 324 8.07 -19.01 4.40
N LEU A 325 8.79 -17.90 4.25
CA LEU A 325 8.87 -17.15 3.00
C LEU A 325 9.80 -17.89 2.02
N VAL A 326 9.47 -17.75 0.73
CA VAL A 326 10.34 -18.25 -0.33
C VAL A 326 11.68 -17.50 -0.34
N ASP A 327 12.77 -18.20 -0.63
CA ASP A 327 14.10 -17.62 -0.74
C ASP A 327 14.27 -17.03 -2.17
N VAL A 328 14.28 -15.72 -2.27
CA VAL A 328 14.33 -15.00 -3.55
C VAL A 328 15.28 -13.80 -3.50
N ASP A 329 15.86 -13.48 -4.64
CA ASP A 329 16.63 -12.23 -4.83
C ASP A 329 15.68 -11.07 -5.10
N VAL A 330 15.58 -10.14 -4.14
CA VAL A 330 14.73 -8.95 -4.24
C VAL A 330 15.13 -8.05 -5.43
N ALA A 331 16.39 -8.05 -5.85
CA ALA A 331 16.82 -7.24 -7.00
C ALA A 331 16.18 -7.68 -8.32
N LEU A 332 15.78 -8.96 -8.41
CA LEU A 332 15.12 -9.50 -9.61
C LEU A 332 13.68 -8.99 -9.77
N PHE A 333 13.04 -8.48 -8.73
CA PHE A 333 11.72 -7.87 -8.86
C PHE A 333 11.70 -6.69 -9.84
N GLY A 334 12.75 -5.86 -9.84
CA GLY A 334 12.90 -4.77 -10.79
C GLY A 334 13.46 -5.20 -12.13
N SER A 335 14.61 -5.87 -12.11
CA SER A 335 15.37 -6.16 -13.34
C SER A 335 14.66 -7.10 -14.32
N GLN A 336 13.76 -7.97 -13.86
CA GLN A 336 12.98 -8.88 -14.68
C GLN A 336 11.56 -8.38 -15.00
N ARG A 337 11.18 -7.21 -14.46
CA ARG A 337 9.77 -6.76 -14.45
C ARG A 337 9.16 -6.67 -15.84
N GLU A 338 9.82 -6.00 -16.77
CA GLU A 338 9.26 -5.74 -18.11
C GLU A 338 9.09 -7.05 -18.91
N ASP A 339 10.06 -7.95 -18.82
CA ASP A 339 10.03 -9.23 -19.51
C ASP A 339 8.93 -10.14 -18.96
N ILE A 340 8.81 -10.21 -17.61
CA ILE A 340 7.76 -10.99 -16.95
C ILE A 340 6.38 -10.45 -17.32
N LEU A 341 6.17 -9.14 -17.26
CA LEU A 341 4.87 -8.54 -17.56
C LEU A 341 4.47 -8.72 -19.02
N ALA A 342 5.41 -8.54 -19.94
CA ALA A 342 5.15 -8.75 -21.37
C ALA A 342 4.74 -10.21 -21.66
N LYS A 343 5.40 -11.18 -21.04
CA LYS A 343 5.08 -12.60 -21.21
C LYS A 343 3.76 -12.96 -20.52
N PHE A 344 3.51 -12.41 -19.34
CA PHE A 344 2.27 -12.66 -18.59
C PHE A 344 1.05 -12.02 -19.27
N GLU A 345 1.17 -10.87 -19.91
CA GLU A 345 0.12 -10.24 -20.70
C GLU A 345 -0.37 -11.17 -21.83
N VAL A 346 0.57 -11.80 -22.54
CA VAL A 346 0.22 -12.78 -23.57
C VAL A 346 -0.48 -13.99 -22.98
N LEU A 347 -0.05 -14.46 -21.80
CA LEU A 347 -0.64 -15.59 -21.10
C LEU A 347 -2.07 -15.30 -20.64
N MET A 348 -2.33 -14.13 -20.06
CA MET A 348 -3.67 -13.73 -19.60
C MET A 348 -4.70 -13.70 -20.72
N GLY A 349 -4.28 -13.24 -21.91
CA GLY A 349 -5.18 -13.12 -23.06
C GLY A 349 -6.44 -12.31 -22.74
N ASP A 350 -7.60 -12.84 -23.11
CA ASP A 350 -8.90 -12.18 -22.91
C ASP A 350 -9.40 -12.21 -21.43
N LYS A 351 -8.69 -12.90 -20.53
CA LYS A 351 -9.06 -12.96 -19.09
C LYS A 351 -8.65 -11.71 -18.30
N ALA A 352 -7.83 -10.83 -18.87
CA ALA A 352 -7.48 -9.58 -18.24
C ALA A 352 -8.66 -8.59 -18.27
N VAL A 353 -9.03 -8.02 -17.12
CA VAL A 353 -10.03 -6.94 -17.08
C VAL A 353 -9.43 -5.69 -17.71
N THR A 354 -10.04 -5.18 -18.78
CA THR A 354 -9.54 -4.06 -19.58
C THR A 354 -10.15 -2.71 -19.19
N GLU A 355 -11.20 -2.66 -18.33
CA GLU A 355 -11.84 -1.40 -17.89
C GLU A 355 -12.26 -1.43 -16.41
#